data_ec1071025fa0fce5968b59c0d0d2f410
#
_entry.id   ec1071025fa0fce5968b59c0d0d2f410
#
_cell.length_a   1.000
_cell.length_b   1.000
_cell.length_c   1.000
_cell.angle_alpha   90.00
_cell.angle_beta   90.00
_cell.angle_gamma   90.00
#
_symmetry.space_group_name_H-M   'P 1'
#
loop_
_entity.id
_entity.type
_entity.pdbx_description
1 polymer ?
#
loop_
_entity_poly.entity_id
_entity_poly.type
_entity_poly.pdbx_seq_one_letter_code
_entity_poly.pdbx_strand_id
1 'polypeptide(L)'
;YARITYRGADSGALLSAEKSVPFREILDAPGADESCSCFAVAQPSGASLAAAADESSYTLSVTASLKARVYRPVQLTCVTDAFCTTHEMELTSREVTFEEPEDMFVRQTEAVASGKLPDASVKIVGAFAQALVPELAETETGSCLRGRCLVHILCRNERGEIDCLDKACEYTLPLSAAGETQRSVRAWACVRSVSARKAGDEASAAVLVEVSARVARRRRMQVLTQAAQGEELRRRTDAAVVVCYADKGEDVFDV
;
A
#
# COMPACT_ATOMS: atom_id res chain seq x y z
N TYR A 1 -6.56 -15.08 2.40
CA TYR A 1 -7.40 -15.37 3.56
C TYR A 1 -8.86 -15.16 3.19
N ALA A 2 -9.68 -16.19 3.35
CA ALA A 2 -11.10 -16.17 3.04
C ALA A 2 -11.92 -16.58 4.26
N ARG A 3 -13.03 -15.88 4.48
CA ARG A 3 -14.05 -16.23 5.47
C ARG A 3 -15.38 -16.42 4.74
N ILE A 4 -16.01 -17.54 4.98
CA ILE A 4 -17.33 -17.87 4.43
C ILE A 4 -18.29 -17.96 5.61
N THR A 5 -19.41 -17.27 5.50
CA THR A 5 -20.49 -17.34 6.48
C THR A 5 -21.67 -18.06 5.83
N TYR A 6 -22.17 -19.10 6.48
CA TYR A 6 -23.23 -19.95 5.96
C TYR A 6 -24.24 -20.32 7.05
N ARG A 7 -25.41 -20.78 6.65
CA ARG A 7 -26.45 -21.25 7.57
C ARG A 7 -26.42 -22.76 7.63
N GLY A 8 -26.23 -23.31 8.82
CA GLY A 8 -26.28 -24.75 9.04
C GLY A 8 -27.69 -25.32 8.73
N ALA A 9 -27.75 -26.37 7.91
CA ALA A 9 -29.03 -26.96 7.46
C ALA A 9 -29.89 -27.44 8.62
N ASP A 10 -29.29 -28.16 9.57
CA ASP A 10 -30.02 -28.79 10.69
C ASP A 10 -30.41 -27.80 11.79
N SER A 11 -29.56 -26.82 12.08
CA SER A 11 -29.74 -25.92 13.22
C SER A 11 -30.30 -24.56 12.83
N GLY A 12 -30.27 -24.21 11.52
CA GLY A 12 -30.52 -22.85 11.03
C GLY A 12 -29.55 -21.81 11.58
N ALA A 13 -28.55 -22.26 12.36
CA ALA A 13 -27.55 -21.38 12.97
C ALA A 13 -26.61 -20.82 11.92
N LEU A 14 -26.21 -19.58 12.13
CA LEU A 14 -25.17 -18.95 11.30
C LEU A 14 -23.81 -19.44 11.79
N LEU A 15 -23.06 -20.03 10.87
CA LEU A 15 -21.72 -20.57 11.06
C LEU A 15 -20.74 -19.82 10.18
N SER A 16 -19.47 -19.83 10.53
CA SER A 16 -18.41 -19.29 9.68
C SER A 16 -17.25 -20.28 9.59
N ALA A 17 -16.68 -20.37 8.40
CA ALA A 17 -15.47 -21.10 8.15
C ALA A 17 -14.40 -20.13 7.61
N GLU A 18 -13.18 -20.29 8.10
CA GLU A 18 -12.04 -19.48 7.69
C GLU A 18 -11.01 -20.39 7.07
N LYS A 19 -10.44 -19.94 5.96
CA LYS A 19 -9.38 -20.67 5.28
C LYS A 19 -8.33 -19.71 4.74
N SER A 20 -7.06 -20.04 4.97
CA SER A 20 -5.93 -19.39 4.32
C SER A 20 -5.45 -20.29 3.19
N VAL A 21 -5.44 -19.76 1.97
CA VAL A 21 -4.89 -20.43 0.81
C VAL A 21 -3.64 -19.68 0.39
N PRO A 22 -2.44 -20.24 0.65
CA PRO A 22 -1.20 -19.63 0.17
C PRO A 22 -1.11 -19.79 -1.35
N PHE A 23 -0.69 -18.75 -2.02
CA PHE A 23 -0.37 -18.81 -3.42
C PHE A 23 1.04 -18.25 -3.65
N ARG A 24 1.65 -18.62 -4.76
CA ARG A 24 2.93 -18.10 -5.21
C ARG A 24 2.87 -17.93 -6.72
N GLU A 25 3.23 -16.73 -7.15
CA GLU A 25 3.32 -16.37 -8.56
C GLU A 25 4.70 -15.77 -8.84
N ILE A 26 5.22 -16.00 -10.03
CA ILE A 26 6.51 -15.47 -10.47
C ILE A 26 6.22 -14.55 -11.65
N LEU A 27 6.55 -13.28 -11.49
CA LEU A 27 6.48 -12.29 -12.55
C LEU A 27 7.87 -12.10 -13.15
N ASP A 28 7.97 -12.26 -14.45
CA ASP A 28 9.20 -11.96 -15.17
C ASP A 28 9.41 -10.45 -15.25
N ALA A 29 10.61 -10.02 -14.88
CA ALA A 29 11.06 -8.64 -14.98
C ALA A 29 12.37 -8.59 -15.79
N PRO A 30 12.29 -8.55 -17.12
CA PRO A 30 13.48 -8.55 -17.97
C PRO A 30 14.42 -7.41 -17.63
N GLY A 31 15.70 -7.73 -17.42
CA GLY A 31 16.71 -6.77 -17.05
C GLY A 31 16.77 -6.39 -15.57
N ALA A 32 15.97 -7.00 -14.71
CA ALA A 32 16.15 -6.88 -13.27
C ALA A 32 17.37 -7.66 -12.79
N ASP A 33 18.07 -7.12 -11.80
CA ASP A 33 19.23 -7.71 -11.15
C ASP A 33 19.15 -7.49 -9.62
N GLU A 34 20.16 -7.96 -8.89
CA GLU A 34 20.22 -7.86 -7.44
C GLU A 34 20.25 -6.40 -6.90
N SER A 35 20.61 -5.43 -7.75
CA SER A 35 20.59 -4.01 -7.37
C SER A 35 19.19 -3.43 -7.39
N CYS A 36 18.24 -4.11 -8.02
CA CYS A 36 16.88 -3.65 -8.15
C CYS A 36 16.08 -3.89 -6.88
N SER A 37 15.21 -2.95 -6.56
CA SER A 37 14.19 -3.12 -5.53
C SER A 37 12.82 -3.34 -6.15
N CYS A 38 12.00 -4.20 -5.55
CA CYS A 38 10.68 -4.56 -6.05
C CYS A 38 9.60 -4.10 -5.07
N PHE A 39 8.55 -3.51 -5.60
CA PHE A 39 7.33 -3.21 -4.88
C PHE A 39 6.19 -4.00 -5.53
N ALA A 40 5.65 -4.99 -4.81
CA ALA A 40 4.60 -5.85 -5.29
C ALA A 40 3.34 -5.75 -4.42
N VAL A 41 2.19 -5.80 -5.07
CA VAL A 41 0.87 -5.76 -4.43
C VAL A 41 -0.01 -6.82 -5.08
N ALA A 42 -0.65 -7.63 -4.25
CA ALA A 42 -1.69 -8.56 -4.67
C ALA A 42 -3.04 -8.06 -4.17
N GLN A 43 -4.03 -7.98 -5.04
CA GLN A 43 -5.36 -7.50 -4.72
C GLN A 43 -6.41 -8.48 -5.25
N PRO A 44 -7.32 -8.98 -4.40
CA PRO A 44 -8.46 -9.74 -4.89
C PRO A 44 -9.29 -8.89 -5.87
N SER A 45 -9.60 -9.44 -7.03
CA SER A 45 -10.41 -8.80 -8.07
C SER A 45 -11.76 -9.47 -8.27
N GLY A 46 -11.92 -10.70 -7.80
CA GLY A 46 -13.16 -11.44 -7.85
C GLY A 46 -13.16 -12.63 -6.90
N ALA A 47 -14.35 -13.08 -6.54
CA ALA A 47 -14.54 -14.30 -5.80
C ALA A 47 -15.85 -14.96 -6.22
N SER A 48 -15.84 -16.28 -6.35
CA SER A 48 -17.04 -17.07 -6.59
C SER A 48 -17.09 -18.26 -5.63
N LEU A 49 -18.30 -18.58 -5.21
CA LEU A 49 -18.55 -19.70 -4.30
C LEU A 49 -19.53 -20.67 -4.97
N ALA A 50 -19.15 -21.92 -5.08
CA ALA A 50 -19.97 -23.00 -5.60
C ALA A 50 -20.16 -24.07 -4.51
N ALA A 51 -21.42 -24.39 -4.19
CA ALA A 51 -21.72 -25.53 -3.34
C ALA A 51 -21.71 -26.83 -4.15
N ALA A 52 -21.25 -27.93 -3.56
CA ALA A 52 -21.40 -29.24 -4.12
C ALA A 52 -22.88 -29.65 -4.21
N ALA A 53 -23.20 -30.58 -5.12
CA ALA A 53 -24.58 -31.01 -5.35
C ALA A 53 -25.22 -31.68 -4.11
N ASP A 54 -24.41 -32.23 -3.23
CA ASP A 54 -24.82 -32.86 -1.96
C ASP A 54 -24.85 -31.87 -0.79
N GLU A 55 -24.56 -30.59 -1.04
CA GLU A 55 -24.47 -29.51 -0.04
C GLU A 55 -23.49 -29.77 1.13
N SER A 56 -22.67 -30.81 1.04
CA SER A 56 -21.73 -31.20 2.09
C SER A 56 -20.41 -30.42 2.04
N SER A 57 -20.08 -29.83 0.90
CA SER A 57 -18.85 -29.10 0.68
C SER A 57 -19.07 -27.88 -0.24
N TYR A 58 -18.09 -27.01 -0.25
CA TYR A 58 -18.08 -25.85 -1.14
C TYR A 58 -16.70 -25.63 -1.73
N THR A 59 -16.67 -25.05 -2.91
CA THR A 59 -15.45 -24.58 -3.56
C THR A 59 -15.50 -23.06 -3.62
N LEU A 60 -14.46 -22.42 -3.09
CA LEU A 60 -14.24 -20.99 -3.21
C LEU A 60 -13.14 -20.75 -4.24
N SER A 61 -13.46 -20.04 -5.31
CA SER A 61 -12.48 -19.56 -6.30
C SER A 61 -12.26 -18.06 -6.08
N VAL A 62 -11.00 -17.65 -6.03
CA VAL A 62 -10.62 -16.25 -5.83
C VAL A 62 -9.69 -15.86 -6.98
N THR A 63 -10.08 -14.80 -7.69
CA THR A 63 -9.23 -14.16 -8.70
C THR A 63 -8.48 -13.02 -8.04
N ALA A 64 -7.17 -12.96 -8.22
CA ALA A 64 -6.34 -11.88 -7.71
C ALA A 64 -5.54 -11.21 -8.83
N SER A 65 -5.47 -9.88 -8.77
CA SER A 65 -4.60 -9.08 -9.62
C SER A 65 -3.28 -8.83 -8.89
N LEU A 66 -2.17 -9.19 -9.52
CA LEU A 66 -0.83 -8.98 -9.02
C LEU A 66 -0.16 -7.85 -9.80
N LYS A 67 0.32 -6.84 -9.08
CA LYS A 67 1.06 -5.72 -9.67
C LYS A 67 2.43 -5.62 -9.01
N ALA A 68 3.47 -5.68 -9.84
CA ALA A 68 4.83 -5.46 -9.38
C ALA A 68 5.47 -4.29 -10.12
N ARG A 69 6.33 -3.58 -9.41
CA ARG A 69 7.17 -2.51 -9.97
C ARG A 69 8.60 -2.75 -9.53
N VAL A 70 9.48 -2.82 -10.50
CA VAL A 70 10.91 -2.98 -10.27
C VAL A 70 11.59 -1.63 -10.46
N TYR A 71 12.42 -1.26 -9.52
CA TYR A 71 13.17 0.00 -9.53
C TYR A 71 14.66 -0.31 -9.54
N ARG A 72 15.35 0.22 -10.53
CA ARG A 72 16.81 0.15 -10.60
C ARG A 72 17.39 1.50 -10.17
N PRO A 73 18.32 1.56 -9.21
CA PRO A 73 19.06 2.77 -8.93
C PRO A 73 20.01 3.09 -10.09
N VAL A 74 20.00 4.33 -10.55
CA VAL A 74 20.89 4.82 -11.59
C VAL A 74 21.62 6.05 -11.09
N GLN A 75 22.94 6.04 -11.19
CA GLN A 75 23.75 7.20 -10.88
C GLN A 75 23.88 8.06 -12.12
N LEU A 76 23.39 9.28 -12.04
CA LEU A 76 23.51 10.28 -13.10
C LEU A 76 24.49 11.36 -12.66
N THR A 77 25.41 11.69 -13.55
CA THR A 77 26.32 12.82 -13.37
C THR A 77 25.86 13.97 -14.26
N CYS A 78 25.52 15.10 -13.65
CA CYS A 78 25.05 16.27 -14.35
C CYS A 78 26.07 17.41 -14.23
N VAL A 79 26.25 18.16 -15.29
CA VAL A 79 27.03 19.40 -15.26
C VAL A 79 26.11 20.49 -14.68
N THR A 80 26.52 21.08 -13.57
CA THR A 80 25.74 22.10 -12.88
C THR A 80 26.30 23.52 -13.05
N ASP A 81 27.57 23.61 -13.40
CA ASP A 81 28.26 24.88 -13.64
C ASP A 81 29.42 24.71 -14.62
N ALA A 82 29.80 25.79 -15.29
CA ALA A 82 30.97 25.84 -16.15
C ALA A 82 31.54 27.25 -16.14
N PHE A 83 32.86 27.37 -16.18
CA PHE A 83 33.50 28.66 -16.23
C PHE A 83 34.77 28.64 -17.14
N CYS A 84 35.13 29.78 -17.67
CA CYS A 84 36.34 29.99 -18.39
C CYS A 84 37.17 31.09 -17.69
N THR A 85 38.49 30.92 -17.64
CA THR A 85 39.38 31.88 -16.98
C THR A 85 39.71 33.07 -17.84
N THR A 86 39.47 33.02 -19.14
CA THR A 86 39.87 34.00 -20.14
C THR A 86 38.73 34.76 -20.79
N HIS A 87 37.49 34.23 -20.68
CA HIS A 87 36.33 34.82 -21.34
C HIS A 87 35.10 34.70 -20.44
N GLU A 88 34.21 35.67 -20.54
CA GLU A 88 32.85 35.55 -19.97
C GLU A 88 32.04 34.56 -20.78
N MET A 89 31.35 33.65 -20.09
CA MET A 89 30.59 32.60 -20.72
C MET A 89 29.09 32.83 -20.54
N GLU A 90 28.36 32.65 -21.62
CA GLU A 90 26.91 32.60 -21.57
C GLU A 90 26.46 31.16 -21.27
N LEU A 91 25.80 30.97 -20.12
CA LEU A 91 25.36 29.67 -19.66
C LEU A 91 23.85 29.58 -19.71
N THR A 92 23.35 28.51 -20.31
CA THR A 92 21.91 28.17 -20.26
C THR A 92 21.72 26.97 -19.34
N SER A 93 20.90 27.13 -18.32
CA SER A 93 20.56 26.03 -17.39
C SER A 93 19.07 25.74 -17.41
N ARG A 94 18.73 24.51 -17.04
CA ARG A 94 17.36 24.04 -16.89
C ARG A 94 17.18 23.41 -15.51
N GLU A 95 16.09 23.78 -14.84
CA GLU A 95 15.69 23.07 -13.62
C GLU A 95 15.14 21.67 -13.97
N VAL A 96 15.70 20.66 -13.33
CA VAL A 96 15.27 19.28 -13.44
C VAL A 96 14.85 18.80 -12.06
N THR A 97 13.69 18.18 -11.99
CA THR A 97 13.18 17.53 -10.79
C THR A 97 13.30 16.02 -10.92
N PHE A 98 13.86 15.36 -9.92
CA PHE A 98 13.94 13.90 -9.87
C PHE A 98 13.60 13.38 -8.47
N GLU A 99 13.28 12.10 -8.40
CA GLU A 99 12.99 11.38 -7.17
C GLU A 99 14.21 10.58 -6.74
N GLU A 100 14.74 10.92 -5.58
CA GLU A 100 15.83 10.19 -4.93
C GLU A 100 15.20 9.18 -3.95
N PRO A 101 15.53 7.88 -4.04
CA PRO A 101 14.95 6.89 -3.14
C PRO A 101 15.37 7.17 -1.70
N GLU A 102 14.41 7.16 -0.79
CA GLU A 102 14.65 7.37 0.65
C GLU A 102 14.41 6.09 1.43
N ASP A 103 13.25 5.44 1.25
CA ASP A 103 12.87 4.24 1.98
C ASP A 103 11.89 3.39 1.16
N MET A 104 11.94 2.09 1.38
CA MET A 104 10.96 1.14 0.90
C MET A 104 10.69 0.11 2.01
N PHE A 105 9.45 -0.01 2.45
CA PHE A 105 9.13 -0.85 3.57
C PHE A 105 7.77 -1.54 3.44
N VAL A 106 7.63 -2.63 4.20
CA VAL A 106 6.37 -3.26 4.54
C VAL A 106 6.26 -3.24 6.07
N ARG A 107 5.23 -2.61 6.59
CA ARG A 107 5.00 -2.49 8.04
C ARG A 107 3.56 -2.83 8.39
N GLN A 108 3.37 -3.35 9.57
CA GLN A 108 2.06 -3.64 10.12
C GLN A 108 1.71 -2.65 11.21
N THR A 109 0.42 -2.30 11.28
CA THR A 109 -0.15 -1.44 12.31
C THR A 109 -1.55 -1.92 12.65
N GLU A 110 -2.01 -1.59 13.84
CA GLU A 110 -3.35 -1.93 14.30
C GLU A 110 -4.23 -0.68 14.33
N ALA A 111 -5.47 -0.83 13.88
CA ALA A 111 -6.51 0.16 14.00
C ALA A 111 -7.72 -0.44 14.72
N VAL A 112 -8.39 0.34 15.53
CA VAL A 112 -9.56 -0.12 16.30
C VAL A 112 -10.77 0.73 15.95
N ALA A 113 -11.84 0.04 15.56
CA ALA A 113 -13.16 0.64 15.39
C ALA A 113 -14.06 0.19 16.53
N SER A 114 -14.86 1.09 17.09
CA SER A 114 -15.87 0.74 18.11
C SER A 114 -17.18 1.44 17.83
N GLY A 115 -18.26 0.86 18.35
CA GLY A 115 -19.58 1.45 18.24
C GLY A 115 -20.62 0.73 19.09
N LYS A 116 -21.67 1.47 19.43
CA LYS A 116 -22.82 0.92 20.16
C LYS A 116 -23.57 -0.08 19.30
N LEU A 117 -23.91 -1.19 19.90
CA LEU A 117 -24.86 -2.16 19.36
C LEU A 117 -26.30 -1.63 19.50
N PRO A 118 -27.19 -1.96 18.57
CA PRO A 118 -28.58 -1.56 18.67
C PRO A 118 -29.29 -2.16 19.91
N ASP A 119 -28.82 -3.31 20.37
CA ASP A 119 -29.33 -4.01 21.55
C ASP A 119 -28.22 -4.82 22.23
N ALA A 120 -28.27 -4.89 23.57
CA ALA A 120 -27.34 -5.68 24.37
C ALA A 120 -27.49 -7.22 24.17
N SER A 121 -28.61 -7.70 23.65
CA SER A 121 -28.84 -9.12 23.34
C SER A 121 -28.14 -9.58 22.03
N VAL A 122 -27.72 -8.64 21.19
CA VAL A 122 -27.12 -8.90 19.88
C VAL A 122 -25.79 -9.66 20.02
N LYS A 123 -25.58 -10.67 19.18
CA LYS A 123 -24.35 -11.47 19.09
C LYS A 123 -23.55 -11.07 17.87
N ILE A 124 -22.24 -10.87 18.03
CA ILE A 124 -21.34 -10.69 16.90
C ILE A 124 -21.14 -12.04 16.21
N VAL A 125 -21.37 -12.07 14.90
CA VAL A 125 -21.19 -13.24 14.03
C VAL A 125 -19.84 -13.22 13.37
N GLY A 126 -19.38 -12.04 12.98
CA GLY A 126 -18.10 -11.85 12.32
C GLY A 126 -17.83 -10.39 12.04
N ALA A 127 -16.64 -10.10 11.50
CA ALA A 127 -16.30 -8.78 11.02
C ALA A 127 -15.37 -8.89 9.81
N PHE A 128 -15.43 -7.90 8.94
CA PHE A 128 -14.50 -7.72 7.85
C PHE A 128 -14.16 -6.24 7.70
N ALA A 129 -13.04 -5.95 7.07
CA ALA A 129 -12.63 -4.57 6.84
C ALA A 129 -11.95 -4.43 5.48
N GLN A 130 -12.01 -3.22 4.97
CA GLN A 130 -11.31 -2.79 3.77
C GLN A 130 -10.38 -1.62 4.14
N ALA A 131 -9.09 -1.74 3.82
CA ALA A 131 -8.15 -0.64 3.95
C ALA A 131 -8.22 0.24 2.70
N LEU A 132 -8.27 1.54 2.90
CA LEU A 132 -8.13 2.52 1.83
C LEU A 132 -6.65 2.84 1.61
N VAL A 133 -6.31 3.38 0.43
CA VAL A 133 -4.94 3.79 0.12
C VAL A 133 -4.51 4.88 1.11
N PRO A 134 -3.37 4.69 1.81
CA PRO A 134 -2.89 5.69 2.75
C PRO A 134 -2.28 6.90 2.02
N GLU A 135 -2.40 8.05 2.65
CA GLU A 135 -1.92 9.32 2.15
C GLU A 135 -0.79 9.87 3.02
N LEU A 136 0.11 10.62 2.40
CA LEU A 136 1.14 11.36 3.11
C LEU A 136 0.48 12.53 3.87
N ALA A 137 0.76 12.62 5.14
CA ALA A 137 0.31 13.70 6.01
C ALA A 137 1.50 14.28 6.79
N GLU A 138 1.49 15.58 6.97
CA GLU A 138 2.46 16.27 7.82
C GLU A 138 1.87 16.45 9.22
N THR A 139 2.70 16.22 10.23
CA THR A 139 2.36 16.42 11.65
C THR A 139 3.41 17.32 12.30
N GLU A 140 3.15 17.78 13.50
CA GLU A 140 4.11 18.58 14.27
C GLU A 140 5.44 17.85 14.52
N THR A 141 5.42 16.52 14.53
CA THR A 141 6.60 15.67 14.77
C THR A 141 7.26 15.13 13.49
N GLY A 142 6.73 15.48 12.32
CA GLY A 142 7.26 15.05 11.02
C GLY A 142 6.18 14.46 10.10
N SER A 143 6.61 13.86 9.00
CA SER A 143 5.71 13.25 8.03
C SER A 143 5.26 11.86 8.49
N CYS A 144 4.02 11.50 8.18
CA CYS A 144 3.45 10.18 8.42
C CYS A 144 2.59 9.71 7.26
N LEU A 145 2.35 8.40 7.19
CA LEU A 145 1.27 7.84 6.37
C LEU A 145 0.02 7.74 7.22
N ARG A 146 -1.04 8.42 6.81
CA ARG A 146 -2.37 8.30 7.41
C ARG A 146 -3.24 7.46 6.50
N GLY A 147 -3.82 6.40 7.06
CA GLY A 147 -4.76 5.55 6.35
C GLY A 147 -6.05 5.38 7.12
N ARG A 148 -7.06 4.85 6.43
CA ARG A 148 -8.39 4.62 6.95
C ARG A 148 -8.87 3.23 6.59
N CYS A 149 -9.56 2.57 7.51
CA CYS A 149 -10.25 1.32 7.26
C CYS A 149 -11.76 1.50 7.41
N LEU A 150 -12.50 0.90 6.47
CA LEU A 150 -13.94 0.70 6.60
C LEU A 150 -14.15 -0.66 7.24
N VAL A 151 -14.90 -0.71 8.32
CA VAL A 151 -15.09 -1.91 9.15
C VAL A 151 -16.56 -2.24 9.20
N HIS A 152 -16.89 -3.46 8.91
CA HIS A 152 -18.23 -4.02 8.92
C HIS A 152 -18.31 -5.12 9.97
N ILE A 153 -19.12 -4.91 11.01
CA ILE A 153 -19.33 -5.89 12.09
C ILE A 153 -20.73 -6.51 11.89
N LEU A 154 -20.74 -7.78 11.55
CA LEU A 154 -21.99 -8.53 11.37
C LEU A 154 -22.54 -8.94 12.73
N CYS A 155 -23.76 -8.54 13.00
CA CYS A 155 -24.47 -8.75 14.24
C CYS A 155 -25.73 -9.56 13.99
N ARG A 156 -26.11 -10.44 14.94
CA ARG A 156 -27.35 -11.21 14.90
C ARG A 156 -28.17 -10.91 16.13
N ASN A 157 -29.44 -10.52 15.93
CA ASN A 157 -30.39 -10.30 16.99
C ASN A 157 -31.04 -11.62 17.47
N GLU A 158 -31.88 -11.56 18.49
CA GLU A 158 -32.59 -12.72 19.06
C GLU A 158 -33.54 -13.39 18.06
N ARG A 159 -34.05 -12.63 17.08
CA ARG A 159 -34.94 -13.17 16.04
C ARG A 159 -34.16 -13.89 14.92
N GLY A 160 -32.81 -13.90 15.01
CA GLY A 160 -31.96 -14.51 14.02
C GLY A 160 -31.69 -13.61 12.79
N GLU A 161 -32.16 -12.36 12.82
CA GLU A 161 -31.90 -11.39 11.75
C GLU A 161 -30.47 -10.87 11.86
N ILE A 162 -29.84 -10.64 10.69
CA ILE A 162 -28.47 -10.14 10.60
C ILE A 162 -28.52 -8.66 10.25
N ASP A 163 -27.78 -7.88 11.00
CA ASP A 163 -27.55 -6.47 10.78
C ASP A 163 -26.05 -6.19 10.68
N CYS A 164 -25.69 -5.09 10.04
CA CYS A 164 -24.31 -4.68 9.85
C CYS A 164 -24.06 -3.34 10.55
N LEU A 165 -23.10 -3.36 11.48
CA LEU A 165 -22.61 -2.14 12.10
C LEU A 165 -21.39 -1.63 11.31
N ASP A 166 -21.59 -0.57 10.53
CA ASP A 166 -20.55 0.05 9.72
C ASP A 166 -19.80 1.10 10.52
N LYS A 167 -18.50 1.00 10.57
CA LYS A 167 -17.60 1.91 11.26
C LYS A 167 -16.38 2.22 10.39
N ALA A 168 -15.71 3.30 10.74
CA ALA A 168 -14.40 3.62 10.19
C ALA A 168 -13.40 3.80 11.33
N CYS A 169 -12.16 3.40 11.10
CA CYS A 169 -11.04 3.71 11.96
C CYS A 169 -9.86 4.20 11.15
N GLU A 170 -8.99 4.93 11.81
CA GLU A 170 -7.79 5.49 11.20
C GLU A 170 -6.55 4.84 11.81
N TYR A 171 -5.48 4.81 11.03
CA TYR A 171 -4.16 4.44 11.49
C TYR A 171 -3.13 5.43 10.98
N THR A 172 -2.02 5.51 11.69
CA THR A 172 -0.91 6.39 11.35
C THR A 172 0.40 5.62 11.44
N LEU A 173 1.24 5.75 10.43
CA LEU A 173 2.58 5.17 10.41
C LEU A 173 3.59 6.32 10.28
N PRO A 174 4.41 6.56 11.29
CA PRO A 174 5.45 7.58 11.21
C PRO A 174 6.48 7.20 10.16
N LEU A 175 6.87 8.17 9.36
CA LEU A 175 8.02 8.09 8.46
C LEU A 175 9.26 8.61 9.20
N SER A 176 10.45 8.18 8.75
CA SER A 176 11.69 8.71 9.32
C SER A 176 11.70 10.23 9.23
N ALA A 177 12.16 10.89 10.29
CA ALA A 177 12.28 12.34 10.29
C ALA A 177 13.27 12.75 9.19
N ALA A 178 12.76 13.38 8.14
CA ALA A 178 13.59 14.08 7.18
C ALA A 178 13.29 15.56 7.34
N GLY A 179 14.31 16.40 7.21
CA GLY A 179 14.13 17.85 7.23
C GLY A 179 13.12 18.33 6.18
N GLU A 180 13.01 19.61 5.95
CA GLU A 180 12.02 20.33 5.11
C GLU A 180 11.94 19.90 3.62
N THR A 181 12.26 18.65 3.31
CA THR A 181 12.35 18.16 1.93
C THR A 181 11.01 17.61 1.45
N GLN A 182 10.53 18.10 0.33
CA GLN A 182 9.32 17.61 -0.31
C GLN A 182 9.47 16.12 -0.65
N ARG A 183 8.59 15.28 -0.09
CA ARG A 183 8.54 13.85 -0.32
C ARG A 183 7.47 13.49 -1.34
N SER A 184 7.72 12.43 -2.09
CA SER A 184 6.70 11.70 -2.83
C SER A 184 6.54 10.31 -2.21
N VAL A 185 5.31 9.87 -2.07
CA VAL A 185 5.01 8.56 -1.48
C VAL A 185 4.08 7.80 -2.40
N ARG A 186 4.41 6.53 -2.60
CA ARG A 186 3.51 5.54 -3.20
C ARG A 186 3.28 4.48 -2.16
N ALA A 187 2.04 4.34 -1.71
CA ALA A 187 1.71 3.42 -0.66
C ALA A 187 0.48 2.59 -1.03
N TRP A 188 0.40 1.42 -0.44
CA TRP A 188 -0.71 0.50 -0.53
C TRP A 188 -0.97 -0.09 0.84
N ALA A 189 -2.24 -0.36 1.15
CA ALA A 189 -2.63 -1.00 2.39
C ALA A 189 -3.55 -2.19 2.13
N CYS A 190 -3.36 -3.25 2.89
CA CYS A 190 -4.26 -4.39 2.90
C CYS A 190 -4.57 -4.82 4.34
N VAL A 191 -5.76 -5.36 4.53
CA VAL A 191 -6.16 -5.94 5.80
C VAL A 191 -5.62 -7.36 5.90
N ARG A 192 -4.86 -7.64 6.96
CA ARG A 192 -4.32 -8.98 7.23
C ARG A 192 -5.24 -9.81 8.10
N SER A 193 -5.89 -9.18 9.08
CA SER A 193 -6.88 -9.83 9.92
C SER A 193 -7.83 -8.81 10.54
N VAL A 194 -9.01 -9.29 10.89
CA VAL A 194 -10.02 -8.53 11.65
C VAL A 194 -10.52 -9.42 12.77
N SER A 195 -10.51 -8.91 13.98
CA SER A 195 -11.12 -9.57 15.12
C SER A 195 -12.14 -8.65 15.76
N ALA A 196 -13.35 -9.14 15.99
CA ALA A 196 -14.39 -8.36 16.64
C ALA A 196 -14.80 -9.00 17.97
N ARG A 197 -15.06 -8.15 18.95
CA ARG A 197 -15.52 -8.56 20.28
C ARG A 197 -16.61 -7.63 20.78
N LYS A 198 -17.45 -8.17 21.65
CA LYS A 198 -18.52 -7.45 22.34
C LYS A 198 -18.12 -7.22 23.78
N ALA A 199 -18.39 -6.02 24.28
CA ALA A 199 -18.25 -5.67 25.69
C ALA A 199 -19.49 -4.85 26.11
N GLY A 200 -20.41 -5.51 26.84
CA GLY A 200 -21.69 -4.89 27.20
C GLY A 200 -22.56 -4.58 25.98
N ASP A 201 -22.88 -3.32 25.79
CA ASP A 201 -23.64 -2.76 24.67
C ASP A 201 -22.75 -2.20 23.54
N GLU A 202 -21.44 -2.43 23.62
CA GLU A 202 -20.50 -2.00 22.60
C GLU A 202 -19.88 -3.17 21.84
N ALA A 203 -19.65 -2.95 20.54
CA ALA A 203 -18.82 -3.81 19.71
C ALA A 203 -17.54 -3.06 19.36
N SER A 204 -16.41 -3.78 19.40
CA SER A 204 -15.13 -3.27 18.91
C SER A 204 -14.51 -4.28 17.95
N ALA A 205 -13.88 -3.77 16.91
CA ALA A 205 -13.11 -4.55 15.95
C ALA A 205 -11.68 -4.03 15.87
N ALA A 206 -10.72 -4.92 16.10
CA ALA A 206 -9.30 -4.67 15.87
C ALA A 206 -8.95 -5.14 14.46
N VAL A 207 -8.33 -4.26 13.69
CA VAL A 207 -7.95 -4.47 12.29
C VAL A 207 -6.43 -4.42 12.20
N LEU A 208 -5.81 -5.53 11.84
CA LEU A 208 -4.38 -5.55 11.51
C LEU A 208 -4.20 -5.17 10.05
N VAL A 209 -3.53 -4.05 9.83
CA VAL A 209 -3.28 -3.49 8.50
C VAL A 209 -1.81 -3.65 8.16
N GLU A 210 -1.53 -4.16 6.98
CA GLU A 210 -0.19 -4.16 6.39
C GLU A 210 -0.10 -3.05 5.36
N VAL A 211 0.89 -2.19 5.52
CA VAL A 211 1.16 -1.06 4.62
C VAL A 211 2.50 -1.28 3.94
N SER A 212 2.46 -1.31 2.63
CA SER A 212 3.64 -1.30 1.76
C SER A 212 3.83 0.10 1.21
N ALA A 213 5.00 0.67 1.35
CA ALA A 213 5.26 2.02 0.88
C ALA A 213 6.66 2.17 0.27
N ARG A 214 6.75 3.01 -0.75
CA ARG A 214 7.98 3.58 -1.28
C ARG A 214 7.96 5.08 -1.04
N VAL A 215 8.96 5.56 -0.34
CA VAL A 215 9.18 6.98 -0.04
C VAL A 215 10.36 7.46 -0.87
N ALA A 216 10.18 8.57 -1.57
CA ALA A 216 11.23 9.22 -2.32
C ALA A 216 11.26 10.71 -2.00
N ARG A 217 12.45 11.28 -2.01
CA ARG A 217 12.68 12.70 -1.83
C ARG A 217 12.66 13.38 -3.19
N ARG A 218 11.89 14.45 -3.33
CA ARG A 218 11.95 15.29 -4.51
C ARG A 218 13.14 16.24 -4.40
N ARG A 219 14.04 16.15 -5.35
CA ARG A 219 15.20 17.04 -5.46
C ARG A 219 15.11 17.83 -6.74
N ARG A 220 15.39 19.11 -6.64
CA ARG A 220 15.52 20.02 -7.78
C ARG A 220 16.98 20.36 -7.97
N MET A 221 17.43 20.37 -9.20
CA MET A 221 18.79 20.70 -9.55
C MET A 221 18.79 21.52 -10.84
N GLN A 222 19.60 22.58 -10.88
CA GLN A 222 19.90 23.26 -12.11
C GLN A 222 20.95 22.45 -12.87
N VAL A 223 20.63 22.07 -14.08
CA VAL A 223 21.50 21.32 -14.96
C VAL A 223 21.86 22.22 -16.13
N LEU A 224 23.14 22.36 -16.38
CA LEU A 224 23.62 23.12 -17.51
C LEU A 224 23.29 22.38 -18.81
N THR A 225 22.56 23.04 -19.69
CA THR A 225 22.16 22.49 -20.99
C THR A 225 22.99 22.99 -22.13
N GLN A 226 23.53 24.20 -21.98
CA GLN A 226 24.38 24.82 -23.00
C GLN A 226 25.39 25.76 -22.36
N ALA A 227 26.61 25.73 -22.89
CA ALA A 227 27.65 26.70 -22.59
C ALA A 227 28.23 27.22 -23.90
N ALA A 228 28.45 28.54 -24.01
CA ALA A 228 29.09 29.11 -25.17
C ALA A 228 30.52 28.59 -25.32
N GLN A 229 30.98 28.45 -26.56
CA GLN A 229 32.29 27.88 -26.88
C GLN A 229 33.43 28.75 -26.33
N GLY A 230 34.34 28.10 -25.59
CA GLY A 230 35.62 28.67 -25.15
C GLY A 230 36.65 27.55 -25.12
N GLU A 231 37.93 27.91 -25.30
CA GLU A 231 39.03 26.95 -25.44
C GLU A 231 39.39 26.19 -24.15
N GLU A 232 39.08 26.72 -22.98
CA GLU A 232 39.28 26.02 -21.68
C GLU A 232 38.00 26.04 -20.83
N LEU A 233 37.27 24.94 -20.84
CA LEU A 233 36.06 24.76 -20.10
C LEU A 233 36.34 23.97 -18.81
N ARG A 234 36.18 24.60 -17.65
CA ARG A 234 36.12 23.88 -16.36
C ARG A 234 34.66 23.59 -16.01
N ARG A 235 34.40 22.33 -15.67
CA ARG A 235 33.07 21.84 -15.38
C ARG A 235 32.97 21.44 -13.93
N ARG A 236 31.91 21.87 -13.26
CA ARG A 236 31.49 21.31 -12.00
C ARG A 236 30.42 20.23 -12.25
N THR A 237 30.64 19.05 -11.71
CA THR A 237 29.71 17.93 -11.82
C THR A 237 29.21 17.55 -10.45
N ASP A 238 27.88 17.38 -10.29
CA ASP A 238 27.24 16.79 -9.14
C ASP A 238 26.66 15.44 -9.55
N ALA A 239 26.80 14.45 -8.65
CA ALA A 239 26.22 13.14 -8.84
C ALA A 239 24.90 13.04 -8.08
N ALA A 240 23.90 12.48 -8.74
CA ALA A 240 22.61 12.16 -8.11
C ALA A 240 22.26 10.70 -8.36
N VAL A 241 21.73 10.05 -7.34
CA VAL A 241 21.15 8.71 -7.47
C VAL A 241 19.66 8.85 -7.73
N VAL A 242 19.22 8.37 -8.87
CA VAL A 242 17.82 8.38 -9.26
C VAL A 242 17.33 6.94 -9.45
N VAL A 243 16.06 6.69 -9.18
CA VAL A 243 15.44 5.41 -9.46
C VAL A 243 14.66 5.54 -10.75
N CYS A 244 15.12 4.86 -11.79
CA CYS A 244 14.38 4.75 -13.03
C CYS A 244 13.39 3.60 -12.94
N TYR A 245 12.23 3.82 -13.49
CA TYR A 245 11.22 2.77 -13.66
C TYR A 245 11.70 1.82 -14.75
N ALA A 246 11.88 0.54 -14.41
CA ALA A 246 12.42 -0.44 -15.35
C ALA A 246 11.32 -1.18 -16.12
N ASP A 247 10.29 -1.69 -15.41
CA ASP A 247 9.19 -2.43 -16.04
C ASP A 247 7.94 -2.44 -15.17
N LYS A 248 6.79 -2.74 -15.78
CA LYS A 248 5.50 -2.92 -15.13
C LYS A 248 4.90 -4.24 -15.59
N GLY A 249 4.87 -5.21 -14.68
CA GLY A 249 4.12 -6.44 -14.87
C GLY A 249 2.73 -6.34 -14.20
N GLU A 250 1.72 -6.83 -14.87
CA GLU A 250 0.38 -7.05 -14.31
C GLU A 250 -0.12 -8.40 -14.80
N ASP A 251 -0.48 -9.27 -13.87
CA ASP A 251 -1.04 -10.58 -14.19
C ASP A 251 -2.28 -10.85 -13.34
N VAL A 252 -3.19 -11.66 -13.86
CA VAL A 252 -4.45 -12.07 -13.22
C VAL A 252 -4.46 -13.59 -13.18
N PHE A 253 -4.66 -14.17 -12.01
CA PHE A 253 -4.71 -15.61 -11.83
C PHE A 253 -5.85 -16.02 -10.89
N ASP A 254 -6.36 -17.22 -11.09
CA ASP A 254 -7.39 -17.84 -10.26
C ASP A 254 -6.74 -18.80 -9.24
N VAL A 255 -7.22 -18.76 -8.00
CA VAL A 255 -6.74 -19.56 -6.86
C VAL A 255 -7.86 -20.38 -6.25
#